data_f0c8e4edcd4d4f3f4f12ef3944131042
#
_entry.id   f0c8e4edcd4d4f3f4f12ef3944131042
#
_cell.length_a   1.000
_cell.length_b   1.000
_cell.length_c   1.000
_cell.angle_alpha   90.00
_cell.angle_beta   90.00
_cell.angle_gamma   90.00
#
_symmetry.space_group_name_H-M   'P 1'
#
loop_
_entity.id
_entity.type
_entity.pdbx_description
1 polymer ?
#
loop_
_entity_poly.entity_id
_entity_poly.type
_entity_poly.pdbx_seq_one_letter_code
_entity_poly.pdbx_strand_id
1 'polypeptide(L)'
;MSETAKCRERLQGYCTGVGIDLGFGGDPIVPQALCFDLPSPYANVGMHTQHFAGDARDLSVFMPDAFDFVFSSHLLEDFEDTELVLREWVRVLKPGGNLIIYCPDEMIYRAHCARTGQTYNEAHKIADFGLTHVRRALSNIKEVYVVYAADHVDEYSFEVVARKR
;
A
#
# COMPACT_ATOMS: atom_id res chain seq x y z
N MET A 1 8.38 -15.77 0.93
CA MET A 1 8.66 -14.48 0.23
C MET A 1 7.53 -13.56 0.60
N SER A 2 7.83 -12.33 1.04
CA SER A 2 6.79 -11.33 1.35
C SER A 2 6.13 -10.82 0.07
N GLU A 3 4.95 -10.22 0.17
CA GLU A 3 4.30 -9.57 -0.97
C GLU A 3 5.16 -8.38 -1.46
N THR A 4 5.73 -7.62 -0.53
CA THR A 4 6.66 -6.51 -0.85
C THR A 4 7.85 -6.97 -1.69
N ALA A 5 8.42 -8.15 -1.42
CA ALA A 5 9.55 -8.68 -2.20
C ALA A 5 9.20 -8.92 -3.68
N LYS A 6 7.94 -9.21 -4.00
CA LYS A 6 7.48 -9.43 -5.39
C LYS A 6 7.53 -8.14 -6.21
N CYS A 7 7.17 -7.00 -5.62
CA CYS A 7 7.07 -5.72 -6.33
C CYS A 7 8.34 -4.83 -6.20
N ARG A 8 9.28 -5.19 -5.31
CA ARG A 8 10.43 -4.33 -4.92
C ARG A 8 11.22 -3.82 -6.12
N GLU A 9 11.64 -4.68 -7.04
CA GLU A 9 12.46 -4.27 -8.17
C GLU A 9 11.77 -3.22 -9.06
N ARG A 10 10.44 -3.30 -9.18
CA ARG A 10 9.66 -2.40 -10.01
C ARG A 10 9.35 -1.07 -9.31
N LEU A 11 9.09 -1.10 -8.00
CA LEU A 11 8.54 0.05 -7.27
C LEU A 11 9.55 0.82 -6.41
N GLN A 12 10.67 0.20 -5.98
CA GLN A 12 11.66 0.88 -5.12
C GLN A 12 12.23 2.18 -5.72
N GLY A 13 12.27 2.31 -7.05
CA GLY A 13 12.72 3.52 -7.74
C GLY A 13 11.85 4.76 -7.48
N TYR A 14 10.60 4.56 -7.04
CA TYR A 14 9.70 5.64 -6.62
C TYR A 14 9.85 6.02 -5.14
N CYS A 15 10.60 5.21 -4.35
CA CYS A 15 10.78 5.36 -2.90
C CYS A 15 12.07 6.14 -2.60
N THR A 16 12.13 7.41 -3.03
CA THR A 16 13.29 8.28 -2.83
C THR A 16 13.04 9.29 -1.72
N GLY A 17 14.10 9.63 -0.95
CA GLY A 17 13.98 10.57 0.17
C GLY A 17 13.52 9.90 1.46
N VAL A 18 12.84 10.66 2.32
CA VAL A 18 12.29 10.19 3.60
C VAL A 18 10.87 9.70 3.37
N GLY A 19 10.60 8.43 3.65
CA GLY A 19 9.27 7.89 3.45
C GLY A 19 8.88 6.83 4.45
N ILE A 20 7.63 6.42 4.38
CA ILE A 20 7.00 5.48 5.30
C ILE A 20 6.44 4.28 4.53
N ASP A 21 6.60 3.09 5.10
CA ASP A 21 6.05 1.83 4.63
C ASP A 21 4.95 1.39 5.59
N LEU A 22 3.72 1.45 5.13
CA LEU A 22 2.51 1.19 5.90
C LEU A 22 2.09 -0.27 5.77
N GLY A 23 1.99 -0.97 6.89
CA GLY A 23 1.75 -2.40 6.91
C GLY A 23 2.95 -3.18 6.37
N PHE A 24 4.17 -2.78 6.76
CA PHE A 24 5.41 -3.29 6.17
C PHE A 24 5.64 -4.80 6.38
N GLY A 25 4.92 -5.45 7.29
CA GLY A 25 4.97 -6.91 7.52
C GLY A 25 6.34 -7.46 7.85
N GLY A 26 7.28 -6.64 8.33
CA GLY A 26 8.65 -7.03 8.66
C GLY A 26 9.64 -6.99 7.48
N ASP A 27 9.21 -6.59 6.26
CA ASP A 27 10.06 -6.56 5.05
C ASP A 27 9.81 -5.27 4.25
N PRO A 28 10.43 -4.13 4.64
CA PRO A 28 10.16 -2.85 4.02
C PRO A 28 10.60 -2.78 2.56
N ILE A 29 9.91 -1.94 1.76
CA ILE A 29 10.20 -1.74 0.33
C ILE A 29 11.63 -1.29 0.07
N VAL A 30 12.16 -0.42 0.93
CA VAL A 30 13.56 0.03 0.94
C VAL A 30 14.08 0.07 2.38
N PRO A 31 15.38 -0.19 2.61
CA PRO A 31 15.94 -0.30 3.96
C PRO A 31 15.79 0.96 4.82
N GLN A 32 15.71 2.14 4.20
CA GLN A 32 15.61 3.43 4.88
C GLN A 32 14.16 3.88 5.13
N ALA A 33 13.14 3.12 4.70
CA ALA A 33 11.75 3.46 4.98
C ALA A 33 11.46 3.41 6.48
N LEU A 34 10.65 4.33 6.97
CA LEU A 34 10.08 4.26 8.30
C LEU A 34 9.01 3.18 8.31
N CYS A 35 9.21 2.15 9.11
CA CYS A 35 8.33 0.97 9.18
C CYS A 35 7.16 1.24 10.14
N PHE A 36 5.95 1.22 9.63
CA PHE A 36 4.71 1.43 10.39
C PHE A 36 3.80 0.20 10.27
N ASP A 37 3.32 -0.30 11.39
CA ASP A 37 2.38 -1.42 11.43
C ASP A 37 1.54 -1.38 12.71
N LEU A 38 0.59 -2.28 12.83
CA LEU A 38 -0.16 -2.48 14.08
C LEU A 38 0.79 -2.82 15.24
N PRO A 39 0.43 -2.51 16.50
CA PRO A 39 1.23 -2.91 17.66
C PRO A 39 1.49 -4.42 17.75
N SER A 40 0.57 -5.20 17.17
CA SER A 40 0.68 -6.67 17.05
C SER A 40 0.24 -7.05 15.64
N PRO A 41 1.14 -6.94 14.64
CA PRO A 41 0.79 -7.26 13.27
C PRO A 41 0.49 -8.75 13.11
N TYR A 42 -0.54 -9.08 12.35
CA TYR A 42 -0.92 -10.48 12.09
C TYR A 42 0.00 -11.16 11.06
N ALA A 43 0.70 -10.38 10.25
CA ALA A 43 1.71 -10.85 9.31
C ALA A 43 3.04 -10.15 9.60
N ASN A 44 4.07 -10.91 9.93
CA ASN A 44 5.42 -10.40 10.12
C ASN A 44 6.40 -11.49 9.68
N VAL A 45 6.95 -11.33 8.49
CA VAL A 45 7.86 -12.31 7.87
C VAL A 45 9.32 -11.90 7.95
N GLY A 46 9.62 -10.71 8.45
CA GLY A 46 10.94 -10.11 8.41
C GLY A 46 11.59 -9.92 9.77
N MET A 47 12.82 -9.40 9.72
CA MET A 47 13.64 -9.08 10.89
C MET A 47 13.86 -7.59 11.07
N HIS A 48 13.17 -6.74 10.27
CA HIS A 48 13.31 -5.30 10.38
C HIS A 48 12.52 -4.76 11.57
N THR A 49 13.11 -3.79 12.25
CA THR A 49 12.48 -3.16 13.41
C THR A 49 11.33 -2.27 12.96
N GLN A 50 10.17 -2.43 13.59
CA GLN A 50 9.06 -1.51 13.48
C GLN A 50 9.42 -0.19 14.19
N HIS A 51 9.26 0.94 13.49
CA HIS A 51 9.58 2.26 14.02
C HIS A 51 8.38 2.89 14.72
N PHE A 52 7.18 2.69 14.16
CA PHE A 52 5.93 3.25 14.68
C PHE A 52 4.86 2.16 14.72
N ALA A 53 4.02 2.23 15.76
CA ALA A 53 2.89 1.34 15.94
C ALA A 53 1.59 2.15 15.89
N GLY A 54 0.61 1.71 15.09
CA GLY A 54 -0.68 2.37 14.97
C GLY A 54 -1.56 1.78 13.89
N ASP A 55 -2.69 2.45 13.68
CA ASP A 55 -3.62 2.15 12.60
C ASP A 55 -3.28 3.01 11.37
N ALA A 56 -3.04 2.40 10.23
CA ALA A 56 -2.69 3.13 9.00
C ALA A 56 -3.82 4.03 8.48
N ARG A 57 -5.03 3.93 9.03
CA ARG A 57 -6.15 4.86 8.75
C ARG A 57 -6.00 6.20 9.48
N ASP A 58 -5.15 6.24 10.49
CA ASP A 58 -4.90 7.44 11.31
C ASP A 58 -3.40 7.69 11.44
N LEU A 59 -2.89 8.58 10.62
CA LEU A 59 -1.51 9.04 10.63
C LEU A 59 -1.37 10.42 11.32
N SER A 60 -2.29 10.78 12.22
CA SER A 60 -2.32 12.09 12.91
C SER A 60 -1.06 12.38 13.73
N VAL A 61 -0.30 11.34 14.09
CA VAL A 61 1.02 11.46 14.72
C VAL A 61 2.05 12.16 13.80
N PHE A 62 1.81 12.17 12.50
CA PHE A 62 2.66 12.83 11.51
C PHE A 62 2.00 14.12 11.01
N MET A 63 2.82 15.15 10.88
CA MET A 63 2.39 16.42 10.28
C MET A 63 2.04 16.22 8.80
N PRO A 64 1.17 17.08 8.23
CA PRO A 64 1.04 17.17 6.77
C PRO A 64 2.40 17.41 6.12
N ASP A 65 2.57 16.90 4.89
CA ASP A 65 3.78 17.11 4.08
C ASP A 65 5.08 16.60 4.75
N ALA A 66 4.98 15.50 5.51
CA ALA A 66 6.12 14.93 6.23
C ALA A 66 7.03 14.06 5.35
N PHE A 67 6.46 13.37 4.34
CA PHE A 67 7.15 12.30 3.62
C PHE A 67 7.31 12.58 2.13
N ASP A 68 8.44 12.14 1.58
CA ASP A 68 8.70 12.17 0.15
C ASP A 68 8.03 10.98 -0.56
N PHE A 69 7.76 9.87 0.16
CA PHE A 69 6.94 8.76 -0.33
C PHE A 69 6.14 8.09 0.80
N VAL A 70 5.01 7.53 0.43
CA VAL A 70 4.21 6.58 1.21
C VAL A 70 4.08 5.32 0.37
N PHE A 71 4.51 4.19 0.90
CA PHE A 71 4.37 2.87 0.28
C PHE A 71 3.45 1.99 1.11
N SER A 72 2.68 1.15 0.44
CA SER A 72 1.89 0.10 1.09
C SER A 72 1.74 -1.11 0.16
N SER A 73 1.87 -2.29 0.75
CA SER A 73 1.73 -3.57 0.06
C SER A 73 0.74 -4.46 0.79
N HIS A 74 -0.33 -4.87 0.10
CA HIS A 74 -1.34 -5.78 0.63
C HIS A 74 -1.91 -5.34 2.01
N LEU A 75 -2.42 -4.11 2.05
CA LEU A 75 -3.03 -3.52 3.23
C LEU A 75 -4.32 -2.75 2.89
N LEU A 76 -4.35 -2.03 1.76
CA LEU A 76 -5.44 -1.11 1.43
C LEU A 76 -6.78 -1.84 1.24
N GLU A 77 -6.74 -3.08 0.79
CA GLU A 77 -7.91 -3.98 0.61
C GLU A 77 -8.60 -4.35 1.93
N ASP A 78 -7.90 -4.21 3.06
CA ASP A 78 -8.44 -4.50 4.39
C ASP A 78 -9.32 -3.37 4.95
N PHE A 79 -9.41 -2.23 4.25
CA PHE A 79 -10.19 -1.07 4.70
C PHE A 79 -11.48 -0.90 3.89
N GLU A 80 -12.58 -0.62 4.60
CA GLU A 80 -13.90 -0.43 3.98
C GLU A 80 -14.00 0.88 3.18
N ASP A 81 -13.34 1.94 3.63
CA ASP A 81 -13.35 3.27 3.00
C ASP A 81 -11.97 3.60 2.38
N THR A 82 -11.75 3.07 1.18
CA THR A 82 -10.52 3.29 0.41
C THR A 82 -10.19 4.77 0.21
N GLU A 83 -11.20 5.61 -0.11
CA GLU A 83 -10.96 7.02 -0.38
C GLU A 83 -10.52 7.77 0.87
N LEU A 84 -11.13 7.50 2.01
CA LEU A 84 -10.78 8.15 3.28
C LEU A 84 -9.34 7.80 3.67
N VAL A 85 -8.97 6.54 3.56
CA VAL A 85 -7.60 6.07 3.84
C VAL A 85 -6.59 6.73 2.90
N LEU A 86 -6.87 6.76 1.60
CA LEU A 86 -5.98 7.41 0.62
C LEU A 86 -5.81 8.91 0.88
N ARG A 87 -6.87 9.62 1.31
CA ARG A 87 -6.77 11.03 1.70
C ARG A 87 -5.81 11.25 2.86
N GLU A 88 -5.84 10.38 3.86
CA GLU A 88 -4.92 10.45 4.99
C GLU A 88 -3.47 10.17 4.55
N TRP A 89 -3.24 9.18 3.69
CA TRP A 89 -1.92 8.89 3.14
C TRP A 89 -1.38 10.03 2.27
N VAL A 90 -2.25 10.67 1.49
CA VAL A 90 -1.90 11.85 0.69
C VAL A 90 -1.62 13.07 1.57
N ARG A 91 -2.32 13.23 2.69
CA ARG A 91 -2.11 14.34 3.62
C ARG A 91 -0.66 14.40 4.10
N VAL A 92 -0.09 13.25 4.45
CA VAL A 92 1.29 13.18 4.97
C VAL A 92 2.38 13.24 3.89
N LEU A 93 2.03 13.14 2.61
CA LEU A 93 2.95 13.32 1.49
C LEU A 93 3.26 14.79 1.25
N LYS A 94 4.52 15.10 0.94
CA LYS A 94 4.96 16.39 0.42
C LYS A 94 4.44 16.63 -1.01
N PRO A 95 4.28 17.88 -1.44
CA PRO A 95 4.16 18.19 -2.87
C PRO A 95 5.32 17.56 -3.66
N GLY A 96 5.01 16.90 -4.77
CA GLY A 96 5.96 16.11 -5.55
C GLY A 96 6.24 14.69 -5.03
N GLY A 97 5.77 14.35 -3.82
CA GLY A 97 5.93 13.03 -3.22
C GLY A 97 5.08 11.95 -3.89
N ASN A 98 5.49 10.69 -3.75
CA ASN A 98 4.85 9.55 -4.37
C ASN A 98 4.03 8.73 -3.36
N LEU A 99 2.79 8.43 -3.72
CA LEU A 99 1.97 7.38 -3.12
C LEU A 99 2.11 6.12 -3.96
N ILE A 100 2.58 5.03 -3.37
CA ILE A 100 2.93 3.80 -4.09
C ILE A 100 2.15 2.66 -3.45
N ILE A 101 1.34 1.98 -4.24
CA ILE A 101 0.43 0.92 -3.78
C ILE A 101 0.65 -0.34 -4.61
N TYR A 102 0.77 -1.47 -3.93
CA TYR A 102 0.78 -2.81 -4.49
C TYR A 102 -0.24 -3.66 -3.74
N CYS A 103 -1.30 -4.09 -4.42
CA CYS A 103 -2.41 -4.79 -3.79
C CYS A 103 -2.96 -5.91 -4.67
N PRO A 104 -3.67 -6.88 -4.10
CA PRO A 104 -4.36 -7.91 -4.89
C PRO A 104 -5.53 -7.30 -5.66
N ASP A 105 -5.79 -7.81 -6.87
CA ASP A 105 -7.11 -7.75 -7.48
C ASP A 105 -7.95 -8.85 -6.84
N GLU A 106 -9.01 -8.47 -6.17
CA GLU A 106 -9.79 -9.38 -5.33
C GLU A 106 -10.44 -10.52 -6.10
N MET A 107 -10.91 -10.24 -7.30
CA MET A 107 -11.53 -11.30 -8.14
C MET A 107 -10.49 -12.32 -8.58
N ILE A 108 -9.31 -11.87 -8.98
CA ILE A 108 -8.20 -12.73 -9.41
C ILE A 108 -7.63 -13.50 -8.22
N TYR A 109 -7.48 -12.83 -7.08
CA TYR A 109 -6.99 -13.45 -5.84
C TYR A 109 -7.90 -14.59 -5.36
N ARG A 110 -9.24 -14.39 -5.37
CA ARG A 110 -10.21 -15.45 -5.04
C ARG A 110 -10.11 -16.65 -6.00
N ALA A 111 -9.99 -16.38 -7.29
CA ALA A 111 -9.81 -17.43 -8.29
C ALA A 111 -8.47 -18.17 -8.09
N HIS A 112 -7.40 -17.45 -7.75
CA HIS A 112 -6.10 -18.03 -7.42
C HIS A 112 -6.20 -18.96 -6.20
N CYS A 113 -6.78 -18.51 -5.09
CA CYS A 113 -6.99 -19.31 -3.89
C CYS A 113 -7.78 -20.58 -4.18
N ALA A 114 -8.88 -20.47 -4.93
CA ALA A 114 -9.71 -21.61 -5.32
C ALA A 114 -8.93 -22.64 -6.15
N ARG A 115 -8.06 -22.18 -7.06
CA ARG A 115 -7.26 -23.04 -7.94
C ARG A 115 -6.09 -23.72 -7.22
N THR A 116 -5.46 -23.01 -6.28
CA THR A 116 -4.22 -23.48 -5.63
C THR A 116 -4.46 -24.15 -4.29
N GLY A 117 -5.66 -24.04 -3.71
CA GLY A 117 -5.96 -24.47 -2.35
C GLY A 117 -5.38 -23.57 -1.26
N GLN A 118 -4.90 -22.38 -1.63
CA GLN A 118 -4.46 -21.39 -0.66
C GLN A 118 -5.65 -20.87 0.14
N THR A 119 -5.47 -20.69 1.45
CA THR A 119 -6.50 -20.07 2.30
C THR A 119 -6.72 -18.61 1.89
N TYR A 120 -7.98 -18.26 1.67
CA TYR A 120 -8.39 -16.90 1.39
C TYR A 120 -8.19 -16.01 2.64
N ASN A 121 -7.75 -14.77 2.44
CA ASN A 121 -7.62 -13.78 3.51
C ASN A 121 -8.97 -13.10 3.77
N GLU A 122 -9.61 -13.42 4.90
CA GLU A 122 -10.92 -12.88 5.29
C GLU A 122 -10.87 -11.41 5.78
N ALA A 123 -9.65 -10.83 5.89
CA ALA A 123 -9.51 -9.42 6.24
C ALA A 123 -9.95 -8.48 5.11
N HIS A 124 -9.91 -8.92 3.85
CA HIS A 124 -10.35 -8.13 2.69
C HIS A 124 -11.82 -7.70 2.80
N LYS A 125 -12.09 -6.40 2.66
CA LYS A 125 -13.43 -5.83 2.92
C LYS A 125 -14.25 -5.57 1.66
N ILE A 126 -13.62 -5.39 0.51
CA ILE A 126 -14.26 -4.93 -0.72
C ILE A 126 -14.20 -6.02 -1.77
N ALA A 127 -15.37 -6.54 -2.17
CA ALA A 127 -15.49 -7.68 -3.07
C ALA A 127 -15.00 -7.42 -4.51
N ASP A 128 -15.04 -6.16 -4.96
CA ASP A 128 -14.57 -5.70 -6.27
C ASP A 128 -13.33 -4.80 -6.17
N PHE A 129 -12.52 -5.01 -5.12
CA PHE A 129 -11.26 -4.29 -4.96
C PHE A 129 -10.28 -4.66 -6.08
N GLY A 130 -9.69 -3.67 -6.69
CA GLY A 130 -8.75 -3.82 -7.80
C GLY A 130 -8.28 -2.47 -8.32
N LEU A 131 -7.46 -2.46 -9.37
CA LEU A 131 -6.90 -1.23 -9.93
C LEU A 131 -7.96 -0.18 -10.30
N THR A 132 -9.07 -0.60 -10.90
CA THR A 132 -10.17 0.30 -11.27
C THR A 132 -10.79 0.98 -10.05
N HIS A 133 -10.99 0.23 -8.96
CA HIS A 133 -11.51 0.75 -7.70
C HIS A 133 -10.57 1.81 -7.11
N VAL A 134 -9.28 1.50 -7.00
CA VAL A 134 -8.27 2.43 -6.46
C VAL A 134 -8.12 3.68 -7.34
N ARG A 135 -8.09 3.53 -8.67
CA ARG A 135 -8.01 4.68 -9.59
C ARG A 135 -9.23 5.59 -9.47
N ARG A 136 -10.43 5.05 -9.28
CA ARG A 136 -11.64 5.84 -9.04
C ARG A 136 -11.53 6.63 -7.74
N ALA A 137 -11.08 6.00 -6.64
CA ALA A 137 -10.86 6.68 -5.37
C ALA A 137 -9.82 7.81 -5.51
N LEU A 138 -8.68 7.54 -6.17
CA LEU A 138 -7.65 8.55 -6.43
C LEU A 138 -8.16 9.72 -7.29
N SER A 139 -9.06 9.48 -8.24
CA SER A 139 -9.63 10.54 -9.10
C SER A 139 -10.48 11.56 -8.33
N ASN A 140 -10.98 11.18 -7.14
CA ASN A 140 -11.72 12.07 -6.24
C ASN A 140 -10.79 12.91 -5.34
N ILE A 141 -9.49 12.65 -5.34
CA ILE A 141 -8.48 13.37 -4.56
C ILE A 141 -7.74 14.34 -5.50
N LYS A 142 -8.14 15.61 -5.49
CA LYS A 142 -7.63 16.61 -6.45
C LYS A 142 -6.13 16.89 -6.32
N GLU A 143 -5.58 16.59 -5.17
CA GLU A 143 -4.17 16.81 -4.81
C GLU A 143 -3.22 15.83 -5.48
N VAL A 144 -3.71 14.75 -6.08
CA VAL A 144 -2.85 13.74 -6.71
C VAL A 144 -3.20 13.47 -8.16
N TYR A 145 -2.28 12.86 -8.89
CA TYR A 145 -2.50 12.31 -10.22
C TYR A 145 -1.69 11.03 -10.39
N VAL A 146 -2.23 10.06 -11.13
CA VAL A 146 -1.56 8.79 -11.39
C VAL A 146 -0.43 8.98 -12.40
N VAL A 147 0.78 8.53 -12.06
CA VAL A 147 1.98 8.58 -12.92
C VAL A 147 2.35 7.22 -13.48
N TYR A 148 1.94 6.15 -12.82
CA TYR A 148 2.17 4.78 -13.26
C TYR A 148 1.03 3.89 -12.76
N ALA A 149 0.63 2.92 -13.57
CA ALA A 149 -0.28 1.87 -13.16
C ALA A 149 -0.04 0.63 -14.02
N ALA A 150 -0.06 -0.53 -13.40
CA ALA A 150 -0.01 -1.83 -14.06
C ALA A 150 -1.03 -2.76 -13.44
N ASP A 151 -1.84 -3.35 -14.28
CA ASP A 151 -2.82 -4.36 -13.92
C ASP A 151 -2.23 -5.76 -14.14
N HIS A 152 -2.73 -6.76 -13.41
CA HIS A 152 -2.33 -8.15 -13.58
C HIS A 152 -0.81 -8.39 -13.48
N VAL A 153 -0.17 -7.79 -12.46
CA VAL A 153 1.21 -8.09 -12.13
C VAL A 153 1.29 -9.27 -11.16
N ASP A 154 2.39 -10.01 -11.25
CA ASP A 154 2.57 -11.25 -10.51
C ASP A 154 1.40 -12.22 -10.75
N GLU A 155 0.83 -12.85 -9.75
CA GLU A 155 -0.22 -13.86 -9.92
C GLU A 155 -1.64 -13.30 -9.85
N TYR A 156 -1.84 -12.21 -9.08
CA TYR A 156 -3.17 -11.67 -8.80
C TYR A 156 -3.15 -10.19 -8.36
N SER A 157 -2.03 -9.49 -8.54
CA SER A 157 -1.87 -8.15 -7.98
C SER A 157 -1.90 -7.07 -9.06
N PHE A 158 -1.99 -5.83 -8.62
CA PHE A 158 -1.83 -4.62 -9.43
C PHE A 158 -0.92 -3.62 -8.72
N GLU A 159 -0.40 -2.67 -9.49
CA GLU A 159 0.45 -1.58 -9.01
C GLU A 159 -0.12 -0.23 -9.43
N VAL A 160 -0.02 0.75 -8.54
CA VAL A 160 -0.30 2.14 -8.90
C VAL A 160 0.64 3.08 -8.14
N VAL A 161 1.15 4.08 -8.87
CA VAL A 161 1.88 5.21 -8.29
C VAL A 161 1.15 6.49 -8.63
N ALA A 162 0.80 7.24 -7.60
CA ALA A 162 0.24 8.58 -7.73
C ALA A 162 1.22 9.60 -7.16
N ARG A 163 1.24 10.82 -7.71
CA ARG A 163 2.11 11.90 -7.25
C ARG A 163 1.26 13.06 -6.73
N LYS A 164 1.66 13.60 -5.58
CA LYS A 164 1.04 14.81 -5.01
C LYS A 164 1.47 16.04 -5.83
N ARG A 165 0.51 16.95 -6.11
CA ARG A 165 0.71 18.19 -6.86
C ARG A 165 1.46 19.22 -6.03
#